data_9b9abea35a23837d8be45208162cdca8
#
_entry.id   9b9abea35a23837d8be45208162cdca8
#
_cell.length_a   1.000
_cell.length_b   1.000
_cell.length_c   1.000
_cell.angle_alpha   90.00
_cell.angle_beta   90.00
_cell.angle_gamma   90.00
#
_symmetry.space_group_name_H-M   'P 1'
#
loop_
_entity.id
_entity.type
_entity.pdbx_description
1 polymer ?
#
loop_
_entity_poly.entity_id
_entity_poly.type
_entity_poly.pdbx_seq_one_letter_code
_entity_poly.pdbx_strand_id
1 'polypeptide(L)'
;MARFTGFDEVYSALYVDFDNIYTRFLEADPEAARAFGMAPYRWVRWIENHALRILYGDGVRRRILKRMCYLNPQRYQEFRYHFIRSAFQVVDCPPLTTRGKTSTDIHLVMDCMDDLSHPTHFDGFIILSGDADFTPLLIRLQEHARRTLILSVGYSSPAYTAAASWRIREDWFLQQALKDERPEDDADAAPGNASLPQARPLRDTLSRMAPGASDEDDEDDGPAPGNSW
;
A
#
# COMPACT_ATOMS: atom_id res chain seq x y z
N MET A 1 -11.23 -23.43 2.32
CA MET A 1 -9.79 -23.36 2.66
C MET A 1 -9.68 -23.03 4.12
N ALA A 2 -9.09 -23.90 4.93
CA ALA A 2 -8.95 -23.71 6.36
C ALA A 2 -7.99 -22.55 6.64
N ARG A 3 -8.46 -21.52 7.36
CA ARG A 3 -7.59 -20.48 7.92
C ARG A 3 -6.68 -21.16 8.95
N PHE A 4 -5.38 -21.08 8.71
CA PHE A 4 -4.39 -21.55 9.66
C PHE A 4 -4.44 -20.69 10.91
N THR A 5 -4.88 -21.26 11.95
CA THR A 5 -4.69 -21.17 13.40
C THR A 5 -3.97 -19.96 14.02
N GLY A 6 -4.65 -19.28 14.95
CA GLY A 6 -4.09 -18.78 16.20
C GLY A 6 -4.23 -17.31 16.48
N PHE A 7 -4.32 -16.43 15.48
CA PHE A 7 -4.63 -15.01 15.66
C PHE A 7 -5.58 -14.58 14.55
N ASP A 8 -6.62 -13.85 14.92
CA ASP A 8 -7.45 -13.16 13.94
C ASP A 8 -6.57 -12.09 13.26
N GLU A 9 -6.41 -12.17 11.94
CA GLU A 9 -5.70 -11.16 11.17
C GLU A 9 -6.68 -10.20 10.52
N VAL A 10 -6.37 -8.90 10.63
CA VAL A 10 -7.12 -7.81 10.02
C VAL A 10 -6.25 -7.14 8.97
N TYR A 11 -6.79 -7.00 7.78
CA TYR A 11 -6.12 -6.38 6.66
C TYR A 11 -6.70 -5.01 6.35
N SER A 12 -5.82 -4.02 6.19
CA SER A 12 -6.22 -2.65 5.88
C SER A 12 -5.56 -2.17 4.59
N ALA A 13 -6.26 -1.27 3.90
CA ALA A 13 -5.72 -0.49 2.80
C ALA A 13 -5.58 0.98 3.23
N LEU A 14 -4.48 1.62 2.85
CA LEU A 14 -4.10 2.98 3.22
C LEU A 14 -4.04 3.86 1.97
N TYR A 15 -4.72 4.99 2.05
CA TYR A 15 -4.82 5.99 0.98
C TYR A 15 -4.41 7.35 1.53
N VAL A 16 -3.45 7.98 0.86
CA VAL A 16 -2.87 9.27 1.27
C VAL A 16 -3.14 10.31 0.20
N ASP A 17 -3.98 11.27 0.50
CA ASP A 17 -4.09 12.52 -0.24
C ASP A 17 -2.93 13.42 0.21
N PHE A 18 -1.79 13.28 -0.48
CA PHE A 18 -0.56 13.90 -0.06
C PHE A 18 -0.65 15.43 -0.05
N ASP A 19 -1.21 16.00 -1.11
CA ASP A 19 -1.29 17.44 -1.28
C ASP A 19 -2.09 18.09 -0.15
N ASN A 20 -3.22 17.47 0.23
CA ASN A 20 -4.08 17.95 1.30
C ASN A 20 -3.37 17.91 2.66
N ILE A 21 -2.84 16.73 3.03
CA ILE A 21 -2.21 16.54 4.35
C ILE A 21 -0.91 17.35 4.47
N TYR A 22 -0.05 17.30 3.45
CA TYR A 22 1.23 17.99 3.46
C TYR A 22 1.06 19.51 3.56
N THR A 23 0.15 20.09 2.79
CA THR A 23 -0.10 21.54 2.81
C THR A 23 -0.61 21.98 4.19
N ARG A 24 -1.51 21.20 4.81
CA ARG A 24 -2.01 21.49 6.15
C ARG A 24 -0.92 21.41 7.22
N PHE A 25 -0.06 20.38 7.15
CA PHE A 25 1.09 20.32 8.06
C PHE A 25 2.05 21.48 7.81
N LEU A 26 2.31 21.85 6.56
CA LEU A 26 3.22 22.94 6.22
C LEU A 26 2.74 24.29 6.80
N GLU A 27 1.42 24.51 6.82
CA GLU A 27 0.81 25.70 7.42
C GLU A 27 0.93 25.71 8.95
N ALA A 28 0.85 24.53 9.60
CA ALA A 28 0.84 24.41 11.06
C ALA A 28 2.26 24.19 11.64
N ASP A 29 3.06 23.33 11.03
CA ASP A 29 4.38 22.89 11.48
C ASP A 29 5.21 22.38 10.29
N PRO A 30 6.11 23.22 9.73
CA PRO A 30 6.94 22.84 8.58
C PRO A 30 7.86 21.64 8.82
N GLU A 31 8.31 21.42 10.08
CA GLU A 31 9.14 20.26 10.41
C GLU A 31 8.33 18.98 10.38
N ALA A 32 7.11 19.03 10.89
CA ALA A 32 6.17 17.90 10.81
C ALA A 32 5.81 17.58 9.36
N ALA A 33 5.57 18.60 8.51
CA ALA A 33 5.36 18.40 7.08
C ALA A 33 6.53 17.65 6.43
N ARG A 34 7.76 18.11 6.72
CA ARG A 34 8.96 17.46 6.22
C ARG A 34 9.10 16.02 6.72
N ALA A 35 8.89 15.78 8.01
CA ALA A 35 8.94 14.43 8.59
C ALA A 35 7.89 13.50 7.96
N PHE A 36 6.67 13.99 7.73
CA PHE A 36 5.62 13.26 7.04
C PHE A 36 6.04 12.82 5.64
N GLY A 37 6.62 13.72 4.85
CA GLY A 37 7.03 13.44 3.47
C GLY A 37 8.30 12.59 3.35
N MET A 38 9.28 12.77 4.25
CA MET A 38 10.61 12.14 4.15
C MET A 38 10.68 10.76 4.80
N ALA A 39 9.82 10.45 5.77
CA ALA A 39 9.89 9.21 6.54
C ALA A 39 8.53 8.48 6.65
N PRO A 40 7.85 8.15 5.50
CA PRO A 40 6.53 7.51 5.55
C PRO A 40 6.52 6.19 6.31
N TYR A 41 7.59 5.41 6.29
CA TYR A 41 7.69 4.13 7.00
C TYR A 41 7.46 4.27 8.51
N ARG A 42 7.88 5.40 9.14
CA ARG A 42 7.73 5.64 10.58
C ARG A 42 6.26 5.75 10.98
N TRP A 43 5.54 6.66 10.35
CA TRP A 43 4.15 6.88 10.71
C TRP A 43 3.22 5.76 10.22
N VAL A 44 3.57 5.02 9.15
CA VAL A 44 2.86 3.79 8.78
C VAL A 44 2.95 2.75 9.88
N ARG A 45 4.17 2.48 10.39
CA ARG A 45 4.35 1.55 11.52
C ARG A 45 3.60 2.01 12.76
N TRP A 46 3.62 3.31 13.03
CA TRP A 46 2.86 3.86 14.15
C TRP A 46 1.35 3.63 13.97
N ILE A 47 0.80 3.83 12.76
CA ILE A 47 -0.61 3.53 12.46
C ILE A 47 -0.90 2.04 12.71
N GLU A 48 -0.07 1.13 12.20
CA GLU A 48 -0.24 -0.32 12.40
C GLU A 48 -0.24 -0.70 13.87
N ASN A 49 0.72 -0.19 14.64
CA ASN A 49 0.95 -0.61 16.01
C ASN A 49 0.07 0.11 17.03
N HIS A 50 -0.32 1.37 16.78
CA HIS A 50 -1.03 2.19 17.75
C HIS A 50 -2.46 2.53 17.29
N ALA A 51 -2.64 3.16 16.13
CA ALA A 51 -3.95 3.61 15.69
C ALA A 51 -4.90 2.43 15.41
N LEU A 52 -4.45 1.43 14.66
CA LEU A 52 -5.25 0.24 14.39
C LEU A 52 -5.48 -0.63 15.63
N ARG A 53 -4.60 -0.55 16.63
CA ARG A 53 -4.80 -1.23 17.91
C ARG A 53 -6.05 -0.71 18.64
N ILE A 54 -6.28 0.59 18.61
CA ILE A 54 -7.48 1.18 19.21
C ILE A 54 -8.73 0.72 18.46
N LEU A 55 -8.65 0.64 17.13
CA LEU A 55 -9.79 0.27 16.29
C LEU A 55 -10.18 -1.21 16.39
N TYR A 56 -9.19 -2.11 16.57
CA TYR A 56 -9.39 -3.56 16.50
C TYR A 56 -9.06 -4.32 17.80
N GLY A 57 -8.44 -3.68 18.79
CA GLY A 57 -8.04 -4.31 20.05
C GLY A 57 -6.67 -4.99 20.00
N ASP A 58 -6.23 -5.57 21.14
CA ASP A 58 -4.89 -6.13 21.34
C ASP A 58 -4.70 -7.54 20.78
N GLY A 59 -5.75 -8.35 20.76
CA GLY A 59 -5.68 -9.77 20.38
C GLY A 59 -5.63 -10.05 18.88
N VAL A 60 -5.53 -9.02 18.05
CA VAL A 60 -5.65 -9.12 16.60
C VAL A 60 -4.34 -8.70 15.94
N ARG A 61 -3.85 -9.48 14.98
CA ARG A 61 -2.73 -9.07 14.12
C ARG A 61 -3.24 -8.12 13.04
N ARG A 62 -2.69 -6.92 13.00
CA ARG A 62 -3.10 -5.84 12.08
C ARG A 62 -2.02 -5.61 11.04
N ARG A 63 -2.41 -5.52 9.77
CA ARG A 63 -1.47 -5.28 8.68
C ARG A 63 -2.05 -4.32 7.65
N ILE A 64 -1.25 -3.35 7.23
CA ILE A 64 -1.55 -2.49 6.09
C ILE A 64 -0.92 -3.13 4.85
N LEU A 65 -1.74 -3.86 4.07
CA LEU A 65 -1.25 -4.62 2.91
C LEU A 65 -1.19 -3.77 1.63
N LYS A 66 -2.07 -2.78 1.49
CA LYS A 66 -2.08 -1.87 0.34
C LYS A 66 -1.80 -0.46 0.83
N ARG A 67 -0.89 0.24 0.15
CA ARG A 67 -0.48 1.61 0.49
C ARG A 67 -0.47 2.43 -0.79
N MET A 68 -1.37 3.40 -0.88
CA MET A 68 -1.52 4.30 -2.01
C MET A 68 -1.20 5.72 -1.60
N CYS A 69 -0.47 6.45 -2.43
CA CYS A 69 -0.17 7.86 -2.23
C CYS A 69 -0.45 8.62 -3.52
N TYR A 70 -1.35 9.57 -3.45
CA TYR A 70 -1.72 10.44 -4.55
C TYR A 70 -1.05 11.79 -4.34
N LEU A 71 -0.24 12.21 -5.30
CA LEU A 71 0.49 13.47 -5.19
C LEU A 71 0.61 14.19 -6.56
N ASN A 72 0.75 15.49 -6.47
CA ASN A 72 1.07 16.32 -7.64
C ASN A 72 2.59 16.26 -7.89
N PRO A 73 3.04 15.60 -8.97
CA PRO A 73 4.46 15.41 -9.25
C PRO A 73 5.20 16.71 -9.56
N GLN A 74 4.49 17.78 -10.01
CA GLN A 74 5.11 19.06 -10.28
C GLN A 74 5.52 19.80 -9.00
N ARG A 75 4.85 19.51 -7.87
CA ARG A 75 5.09 20.19 -6.58
C ARG A 75 5.87 19.35 -5.59
N TYR A 76 5.71 18.03 -5.64
CA TYR A 76 6.13 17.12 -4.56
C TYR A 76 6.97 15.94 -5.05
N GLN A 77 7.62 16.08 -6.20
CA GLN A 77 8.48 15.04 -6.81
C GLN A 77 9.56 14.54 -5.85
N GLU A 78 10.08 15.40 -4.98
CA GLU A 78 11.12 15.08 -4.01
C GLU A 78 10.69 13.99 -3.00
N PHE A 79 9.40 13.95 -2.65
CA PHE A 79 8.87 12.98 -1.67
C PHE A 79 8.56 11.62 -2.29
N ARG A 80 8.35 11.55 -3.61
CA ARG A 80 7.99 10.33 -4.33
C ARG A 80 8.89 9.15 -3.99
N TYR A 81 10.20 9.36 -3.97
CA TYR A 81 11.19 8.33 -3.67
C TYR A 81 11.01 7.73 -2.27
N HIS A 82 10.71 8.55 -1.28
CA HIS A 82 10.54 8.12 0.11
C HIS A 82 9.28 7.24 0.28
N PHE A 83 8.20 7.59 -0.44
CA PHE A 83 6.99 6.78 -0.45
C PHE A 83 7.22 5.43 -1.14
N ILE A 84 7.88 5.40 -2.29
CA ILE A 84 8.22 4.15 -2.99
C ILE A 84 9.06 3.24 -2.08
N ARG A 85 10.08 3.78 -1.40
CA ARG A 85 10.89 3.01 -0.44
C ARG A 85 10.12 2.50 0.76
N SER A 86 9.02 3.15 1.09
CA SER A 86 8.11 2.74 2.16
C SER A 86 6.98 1.82 1.67
N ALA A 87 7.18 1.20 0.50
CA ALA A 87 6.25 0.27 -0.14
C ALA A 87 4.88 0.89 -0.47
N PHE A 88 4.86 2.17 -0.86
CA PHE A 88 3.68 2.78 -1.46
C PHE A 88 3.67 2.64 -2.98
N GLN A 89 2.51 2.41 -3.53
CA GLN A 89 2.22 2.73 -4.91
C GLN A 89 1.90 4.23 -4.99
N VAL A 90 2.68 4.97 -5.76
CA VAL A 90 2.51 6.41 -5.94
C VAL A 90 1.79 6.70 -7.24
N VAL A 91 0.65 7.38 -7.14
CA VAL A 91 -0.17 7.81 -8.27
C VAL A 91 0.11 9.28 -8.52
N ASP A 92 0.60 9.58 -9.72
CA ASP A 92 0.88 10.95 -10.14
C ASP A 92 -0.43 11.64 -10.57
N CYS A 93 -0.80 12.71 -9.87
CA CYS A 93 -1.99 13.51 -10.11
C CYS A 93 -1.57 14.93 -10.54
N PRO A 94 -1.17 15.14 -11.81
CA PRO A 94 -0.78 16.45 -12.28
C PRO A 94 -2.01 17.40 -12.33
N PRO A 95 -1.80 18.72 -12.26
CA PRO A 95 -2.89 19.67 -12.35
C PRO A 95 -3.57 19.58 -13.72
N LEU A 96 -4.91 19.45 -13.71
CA LEU A 96 -5.75 19.39 -14.93
C LEU A 96 -6.13 20.78 -15.44
N THR A 97 -5.99 21.79 -14.61
CA THR A 97 -6.36 23.18 -14.94
C THR A 97 -5.27 24.15 -14.51
N THR A 98 -5.24 25.32 -15.10
CA THR A 98 -4.33 26.42 -14.72
C THR A 98 -4.52 26.89 -13.27
N ARG A 99 -5.68 26.59 -12.67
CA ARG A 99 -5.97 26.86 -11.25
C ARG A 99 -5.47 25.78 -10.30
N GLY A 100 -4.76 24.76 -10.81
CA GLY A 100 -4.14 23.71 -10.01
C GLY A 100 -5.08 22.61 -9.54
N LYS A 101 -6.32 22.51 -10.05
CA LYS A 101 -7.24 21.42 -9.71
C LYS A 101 -6.66 20.09 -10.23
N THR A 102 -6.53 19.10 -9.37
CA THR A 102 -6.04 17.75 -9.68
C THR A 102 -7.19 16.75 -9.74
N SER A 103 -6.90 15.52 -10.18
CA SER A 103 -7.85 14.40 -10.16
C SER A 103 -7.67 13.49 -8.94
N THR A 104 -6.93 13.95 -7.93
CA THR A 104 -6.58 13.16 -6.72
C THR A 104 -7.80 12.51 -6.08
N ASP A 105 -8.85 13.30 -5.81
CA ASP A 105 -10.05 12.84 -5.12
C ASP A 105 -10.76 11.73 -5.90
N ILE A 106 -10.83 11.88 -7.23
CA ILE A 106 -11.49 10.91 -8.10
C ILE A 106 -10.70 9.60 -8.10
N HIS A 107 -9.36 9.64 -8.26
CA HIS A 107 -8.52 8.45 -8.24
C HIS A 107 -8.62 7.73 -6.89
N LEU A 108 -8.53 8.46 -5.78
CA LEU A 108 -8.64 7.89 -4.45
C LEU A 108 -9.99 7.19 -4.23
N VAL A 109 -11.10 7.84 -4.62
CA VAL A 109 -12.44 7.24 -4.50
C VAL A 109 -12.56 5.99 -5.37
N MET A 110 -12.10 6.02 -6.62
CA MET A 110 -12.15 4.86 -7.51
C MET A 110 -11.37 3.68 -6.94
N ASP A 111 -10.13 3.89 -6.51
CA ASP A 111 -9.29 2.85 -5.93
C ASP A 111 -9.90 2.27 -4.64
N CYS A 112 -10.50 3.10 -3.78
CA CYS A 112 -11.22 2.62 -2.59
C CYS A 112 -12.43 1.76 -2.96
N MET A 113 -13.18 2.13 -3.99
CA MET A 113 -14.36 1.39 -4.45
C MET A 113 -13.96 0.06 -5.09
N ASP A 114 -12.89 0.02 -5.86
CA ASP A 114 -12.36 -1.22 -6.44
C ASP A 114 -11.90 -2.19 -5.34
N ASP A 115 -11.29 -1.65 -4.28
CA ASP A 115 -10.81 -2.44 -3.15
C ASP A 115 -11.92 -3.02 -2.27
N LEU A 116 -13.15 -2.51 -2.34
CA LEU A 116 -14.29 -3.16 -1.71
C LEU A 116 -14.55 -4.57 -2.26
N SER A 117 -14.26 -4.79 -3.54
CA SER A 117 -14.43 -6.06 -4.24
C SER A 117 -13.13 -6.87 -4.32
N HIS A 118 -12.05 -6.38 -3.74
CA HIS A 118 -10.74 -7.03 -3.83
C HIS A 118 -10.73 -8.40 -3.13
N PRO A 119 -10.10 -9.45 -3.72
CA PRO A 119 -10.07 -10.81 -3.14
C PRO A 119 -9.47 -10.89 -1.73
N THR A 120 -8.62 -9.93 -1.35
CA THR A 120 -8.07 -9.82 0.02
C THR A 120 -9.14 -9.55 1.07
N HIS A 121 -10.29 -8.95 0.68
CA HIS A 121 -11.35 -8.55 1.61
C HIS A 121 -10.83 -7.67 2.74
N PHE A 122 -10.35 -6.46 2.40
CA PHE A 122 -9.87 -5.49 3.39
C PHE A 122 -10.94 -5.18 4.44
N ASP A 123 -10.59 -5.33 5.71
CA ASP A 123 -11.48 -5.02 6.85
C ASP A 123 -11.52 -3.52 7.14
N GLY A 124 -10.39 -2.85 6.90
CA GLY A 124 -10.16 -1.43 7.22
C GLY A 124 -9.69 -0.60 6.05
N PHE A 125 -10.20 0.61 5.99
CA PHE A 125 -9.81 1.65 5.04
C PHE A 125 -9.28 2.86 5.81
N ILE A 126 -8.02 3.20 5.57
CA ILE A 126 -7.33 4.30 6.23
C ILE A 126 -7.18 5.42 5.23
N ILE A 127 -7.79 6.58 5.50
CA ILE A 127 -7.80 7.72 4.59
C ILE A 127 -7.12 8.91 5.29
N LEU A 128 -5.98 9.32 4.77
CA LEU A 128 -5.29 10.51 5.23
C LEU A 128 -5.67 11.66 4.30
N SER A 129 -6.73 12.36 4.66
CA SER A 129 -7.21 13.60 4.06
C SER A 129 -8.14 14.32 5.02
N GLY A 130 -8.14 15.65 4.97
CA GLY A 130 -9.09 16.51 5.70
C GLY A 130 -10.27 16.96 4.84
N ASP A 131 -10.39 16.46 3.61
CA ASP A 131 -11.42 16.90 2.67
C ASP A 131 -12.77 16.26 3.00
N ALA A 132 -13.78 17.13 3.22
CA ALA A 132 -15.15 16.71 3.52
C ALA A 132 -15.85 16.07 2.31
N ASP A 133 -15.35 16.26 1.10
CA ASP A 133 -15.90 15.66 -0.12
C ASP A 133 -15.78 14.13 -0.11
N PHE A 134 -14.92 13.56 0.74
CA PHE A 134 -14.86 12.12 0.99
C PHE A 134 -15.95 11.58 1.94
N THR A 135 -16.82 12.43 2.50
CA THR A 135 -17.92 11.95 3.36
C THR A 135 -18.79 10.88 2.71
N PRO A 136 -19.21 10.99 1.44
CA PRO A 136 -19.98 9.94 0.77
C PRO A 136 -19.22 8.62 0.65
N LEU A 137 -17.90 8.67 0.46
CA LEU A 137 -17.05 7.47 0.44
C LEU A 137 -17.06 6.77 1.79
N LEU A 138 -16.88 7.51 2.90
CA LEU A 138 -16.91 6.91 4.24
C LEU A 138 -18.24 6.23 4.54
N ILE A 139 -19.35 6.87 4.18
CA ILE A 139 -20.70 6.29 4.33
C ILE A 139 -20.81 5.00 3.53
N ARG A 140 -20.35 5.00 2.27
CA ARG A 140 -20.38 3.82 1.42
C ARG A 140 -19.55 2.66 1.98
N LEU A 141 -18.36 2.93 2.51
CA LEU A 141 -17.52 1.94 3.17
C LEU A 141 -18.21 1.36 4.41
N GLN A 142 -18.89 2.19 5.18
CA GLN A 142 -19.66 1.78 6.35
C GLN A 142 -20.86 0.89 5.98
N GLU A 143 -21.59 1.21 4.89
CA GLU A 143 -22.68 0.39 4.35
C GLU A 143 -22.19 -1.04 3.98
N HIS A 144 -20.93 -1.17 3.58
CA HIS A 144 -20.27 -2.46 3.31
C HIS A 144 -19.61 -3.08 4.56
N ALA A 145 -19.97 -2.61 5.76
CA ALA A 145 -19.42 -3.07 7.03
C ALA A 145 -17.88 -2.95 7.13
N ARG A 146 -17.28 -1.98 6.42
CA ARG A 146 -15.85 -1.69 6.51
C ARG A 146 -15.58 -0.66 7.59
N ARG A 147 -14.53 -0.88 8.38
CA ARG A 147 -14.08 0.11 9.35
C ARG A 147 -13.24 1.18 8.66
N THR A 148 -13.49 2.42 9.00
CA THR A 148 -12.78 3.56 8.44
C THR A 148 -11.98 4.28 9.51
N LEU A 149 -10.73 4.58 9.19
CA LEU A 149 -9.83 5.37 10.02
C LEU A 149 -9.41 6.60 9.22
N ILE A 150 -9.62 7.79 9.75
CA ILE A 150 -9.21 9.03 9.10
C ILE A 150 -8.13 9.77 9.89
N LEU A 151 -7.24 10.45 9.18
CA LEU A 151 -6.42 11.54 9.70
C LEU A 151 -6.78 12.82 8.94
N SER A 152 -7.19 13.83 9.65
CA SER A 152 -7.37 15.19 9.13
C SER A 152 -6.54 16.16 9.95
N VAL A 153 -5.89 17.11 9.28
CA VAL A 153 -5.07 18.15 9.89
C VAL A 153 -5.84 19.46 9.88
N GLY A 154 -5.88 20.16 11.02
CA GLY A 154 -6.64 21.38 11.19
C GLY A 154 -8.16 21.13 11.32
N TYR A 155 -8.96 22.07 10.77
CA TYR A 155 -10.41 21.96 10.80
C TYR A 155 -10.92 20.80 9.96
N SER A 156 -11.84 20.05 10.53
CA SER A 156 -12.55 18.95 9.87
C SER A 156 -14.06 19.12 10.02
N SER A 157 -14.81 18.89 8.95
CA SER A 157 -16.26 18.95 8.97
C SER A 157 -16.84 17.95 9.99
N PRO A 158 -17.83 18.35 10.80
CA PRO A 158 -18.51 17.41 11.71
C PRO A 158 -19.12 16.21 11.00
N ALA A 159 -19.67 16.39 9.80
CA ALA A 159 -20.25 15.31 9.01
C ALA A 159 -19.18 14.30 8.59
N TYR A 160 -18.02 14.78 8.12
CA TYR A 160 -16.89 13.92 7.74
C TYR A 160 -16.38 13.11 8.94
N THR A 161 -16.19 13.78 10.08
CA THR A 161 -15.75 13.11 11.31
C THR A 161 -16.76 12.08 11.81
N ALA A 162 -18.06 12.37 11.73
CA ALA A 162 -19.12 11.46 12.16
C ALA A 162 -19.27 10.23 11.26
N ALA A 163 -18.92 10.35 9.98
CA ALA A 163 -18.95 9.25 9.01
C ALA A 163 -17.79 8.26 9.18
N ALA A 164 -16.72 8.63 9.91
CA ALA A 164 -15.60 7.73 10.16
C ALA A 164 -15.84 6.83 11.37
N SER A 165 -15.36 5.59 11.33
CA SER A 165 -15.38 4.70 12.49
C SER A 165 -14.48 5.23 13.61
N TRP A 166 -13.35 5.84 13.26
CA TRP A 166 -12.44 6.49 14.18
C TRP A 166 -11.59 7.56 13.49
N ARG A 167 -11.15 8.56 14.27
CA ARG A 167 -10.27 9.63 13.81
C ARG A 167 -8.97 9.62 14.60
N ILE A 168 -7.84 9.61 13.89
CA ILE A 168 -6.53 9.86 14.50
C ILE A 168 -6.50 11.33 14.93
N ARG A 169 -6.17 11.58 16.20
CA ARG A 169 -5.98 12.93 16.72
C ARG A 169 -4.68 13.49 16.14
N GLU A 170 -4.76 14.70 15.60
CA GLU A 170 -3.62 15.38 14.98
C GLU A 170 -2.46 15.56 15.96
N ASP A 171 -2.73 16.06 17.17
CA ASP A 171 -1.74 16.29 18.21
C ASP A 171 -0.99 15.00 18.58
N TRP A 172 -1.72 13.90 18.64
CA TRP A 172 -1.15 12.60 18.93
C TRP A 172 -0.28 12.07 17.78
N PHE A 173 -0.74 12.20 16.55
CA PHE A 173 0.02 11.84 15.36
C PHE A 173 1.30 12.66 15.24
N LEU A 174 1.23 13.98 15.43
CA LEU A 174 2.37 14.87 15.41
C LEU A 174 3.44 14.47 16.44
N GLN A 175 3.03 14.23 17.67
CA GLN A 175 3.98 13.96 18.76
C GLN A 175 4.57 12.56 18.66
N GLN A 176 3.78 11.54 18.35
CA GLN A 176 4.21 10.15 18.44
C GLN A 176 4.66 9.55 17.10
N ALA A 177 4.04 9.96 15.99
CA ALA A 177 4.37 9.40 14.69
C ALA A 177 5.44 10.20 13.94
N LEU A 178 5.49 11.52 14.13
CA LEU A 178 6.39 12.40 13.37
C LEU A 178 7.58 12.92 14.20
N LYS A 179 7.37 13.31 15.48
CA LYS A 179 8.40 13.94 16.31
C LYS A 179 9.13 12.99 17.27
N ASP A 180 8.59 11.82 17.55
CA ASP A 180 9.25 10.87 18.44
C ASP A 180 10.51 10.31 17.78
N GLU A 181 11.67 10.84 18.20
CA GLU A 181 13.00 10.43 17.73
C GLU A 181 13.51 9.15 18.42
N ARG A 182 12.67 8.41 19.14
CA ARG A 182 13.16 7.16 19.71
C ARG A 182 13.82 6.34 18.62
N PRO A 183 15.11 5.96 18.77
CA PRO A 183 15.72 5.01 17.85
C PRO A 183 14.81 3.77 17.88
N GLU A 184 14.20 3.47 16.75
CA GLU A 184 13.49 2.22 16.60
C GLU A 184 14.52 1.14 16.85
N ASP A 185 14.25 0.26 17.82
CA ASP A 185 14.97 -1.00 17.94
C ASP A 185 14.81 -1.71 16.60
N ASP A 186 15.78 -1.54 15.71
CA ASP A 186 15.92 -2.25 14.43
C ASP A 186 16.06 -3.77 14.62
N ALA A 187 15.86 -4.24 15.84
CA ALA A 187 16.07 -5.63 16.23
C ALA A 187 14.99 -6.60 15.71
N ASP A 188 13.87 -6.10 15.15
CA ASP A 188 12.78 -6.98 14.70
C ASP A 188 12.38 -6.83 13.22
N ALA A 189 13.13 -6.10 12.42
CA ALA A 189 12.81 -5.83 11.02
C ALA A 189 13.57 -6.71 10.01
N ALA A 190 14.30 -7.72 10.46
CA ALA A 190 14.74 -8.79 9.57
C ALA A 190 13.96 -10.06 9.90
N PRO A 191 13.09 -10.59 9.02
CA PRO A 191 12.86 -12.01 9.06
C PRO A 191 14.23 -12.64 8.90
N GLY A 192 14.65 -13.39 9.91
CA GLY A 192 15.96 -13.99 10.00
C GLY A 192 16.39 -14.50 8.63
N ASN A 193 17.60 -14.18 8.30
CA ASN A 193 18.34 -14.79 7.22
C ASN A 193 18.46 -16.29 7.55
N ALA A 194 17.33 -16.99 7.40
CA ALA A 194 17.37 -18.42 7.25
C ALA A 194 18.19 -18.63 6.00
N SER A 195 19.46 -18.96 6.19
CA SER A 195 20.36 -19.37 5.14
C SER A 195 19.57 -20.28 4.21
N LEU A 196 19.25 -19.79 3.04
CA LEU A 196 18.74 -20.60 1.95
C LEU A 196 19.71 -21.79 1.83
N PRO A 197 19.22 -23.02 1.86
CA PRO A 197 20.09 -24.16 1.58
C PRO A 197 20.75 -23.88 0.25
N GLN A 198 22.07 -23.86 0.24
CA GLN A 198 22.87 -23.64 -0.98
C GLN A 198 22.36 -24.61 -2.03
N ALA A 199 21.81 -24.06 -3.11
CA ALA A 199 21.42 -24.84 -4.26
C ALA A 199 22.66 -25.60 -4.74
N ARG A 200 22.62 -26.92 -4.67
CA ARG A 200 23.66 -27.78 -5.28
C ARG A 200 23.74 -27.41 -6.75
N PRO A 201 24.96 -27.25 -7.31
CA PRO A 201 25.10 -26.93 -8.70
C PRO A 201 24.53 -28.09 -9.55
N LEU A 202 23.68 -27.72 -10.52
CA LEU A 202 22.98 -28.60 -11.47
C LEU A 202 23.91 -29.38 -12.43
N ARG A 203 25.18 -29.58 -12.08
CA ARG A 203 26.14 -30.26 -12.99
C ARG A 203 26.16 -31.79 -12.90
N ASP A 204 25.56 -32.39 -11.87
CA ASP A 204 25.67 -33.85 -11.68
C ASP A 204 24.46 -34.67 -12.18
N THR A 205 23.45 -34.05 -12.79
CA THR A 205 22.25 -34.78 -13.24
C THR A 205 22.23 -35.06 -14.75
N LEU A 206 23.14 -34.49 -15.53
CA LEU A 206 23.18 -34.71 -16.98
C LEU A 206 24.14 -35.85 -17.45
N SER A 207 24.82 -36.50 -16.52
CA SER A 207 25.79 -37.56 -16.88
C SER A 207 25.25 -38.98 -16.84
N ARG A 208 23.92 -39.15 -16.61
CA ARG A 208 23.31 -40.50 -16.50
C ARG A 208 22.22 -40.83 -17.52
N MET A 209 22.06 -40.03 -18.55
CA MET A 209 21.11 -40.34 -19.64
C MET A 209 21.83 -40.15 -21.00
N ALA A 210 22.68 -41.09 -21.32
CA ALA A 210 23.06 -41.37 -22.69
C ALA A 210 22.26 -42.61 -23.14
N PRO A 211 21.40 -42.55 -24.15
CA PRO A 211 20.92 -43.74 -24.83
C PRO A 211 21.96 -44.09 -25.93
N GLY A 212 22.19 -45.38 -26.02
CA GLY A 212 23.08 -45.97 -26.99
C GLY A 212 22.61 -45.78 -28.43
N ALA A 213 23.58 -45.76 -29.28
CA ALA A 213 23.47 -45.81 -30.73
C ALA A 213 22.88 -47.15 -31.17
N SER A 214 22.01 -47.12 -32.17
CA SER A 214 21.88 -48.18 -33.17
C SER A 214 21.44 -47.51 -34.47
N ASP A 215 22.30 -47.69 -35.43
CA ASP A 215 22.12 -47.44 -36.86
C ASP A 215 20.90 -48.20 -37.40
N GLU A 216 20.23 -47.66 -38.38
CA GLU A 216 19.88 -48.35 -39.63
C GLU A 216 19.19 -47.35 -40.57
N ASP A 217 19.70 -47.42 -41.76
CA ASP A 217 19.32 -46.77 -43.02
C ASP A 217 17.85 -47.01 -43.39
N ASP A 218 17.21 -46.06 -44.09
CA ASP A 218 16.62 -46.33 -45.42
C ASP A 218 16.11 -45.05 -46.08
N GLU A 219 16.52 -44.94 -47.33
CA GLU A 219 16.09 -44.00 -48.37
C GLU A 219 14.57 -44.14 -48.66
N ASP A 220 13.88 -43.05 -49.02
CA ASP A 220 13.20 -42.96 -50.33
C ASP A 220 12.48 -41.61 -50.57
N ASP A 221 12.80 -41.09 -51.71
CA ASP A 221 12.15 -40.28 -52.72
C ASP A 221 10.88 -39.42 -52.40
N GLY A 222 11.00 -38.19 -52.91
CA GLY A 222 10.00 -37.14 -53.03
C GLY A 222 8.76 -37.42 -53.92
N PRO A 223 8.01 -36.44 -54.43
CA PRO A 223 8.22 -35.00 -54.61
C PRO A 223 7.03 -34.09 -54.20
N ALA A 224 7.27 -32.81 -54.23
CA ALA A 224 6.25 -31.77 -54.29
C ALA A 224 5.46 -31.81 -55.63
N PRO A 225 4.31 -31.13 -55.85
CA PRO A 225 4.08 -29.72 -55.59
C PRO A 225 2.60 -29.30 -55.34
N GLY A 226 2.39 -28.00 -55.12
CA GLY A 226 1.25 -27.30 -55.76
C GLY A 226 0.24 -26.57 -54.86
N ASN A 227 0.41 -25.30 -54.84
CA ASN A 227 -0.57 -24.17 -55.06
C ASN A 227 -1.96 -24.12 -54.42
N SER A 228 -2.13 -22.91 -53.93
CA SER A 228 -3.30 -22.01 -54.03
C SER A 228 -4.61 -22.41 -53.34
N TRP A 229 -5.01 -21.64 -52.43
CA TRP A 229 -5.87 -20.42 -52.53
C TRP A 229 -5.87 -19.67 -51.19
#